data_70dd76fdf713da498bead9d1809695b3
#
_entry.id   70dd76fdf713da498bead9d1809695b3
#
_cell.length_a   1.000
_cell.length_b   1.000
_cell.length_c   1.000
_cell.angle_alpha   90.00
_cell.angle_beta   90.00
_cell.angle_gamma   90.00
#
_symmetry.space_group_name_H-M   'P 1'
#
loop_
_entity.id
_entity.type
_entity.pdbx_description
1 polymer ?
#
loop_
_entity_poly.entity_id
_entity_poly.type
_entity_poly.pdbx_seq_one_letter_code
_entity_poly.pdbx_strand_id
1 'polypeptide(L)'
;MAKQVLTNVNVTFGTANTDISSYVASVALTLSAAEVATTAFGTANAVTRIQGLRDHSVTLSMHQDFPTIEKLFYDAFQNGTAVPMVIKPNGTATAGSAQPQYSFNVLPVGYTPVNGAVGDLATFDVTFPVDGAVTKTGTNA
;
A
#
# COMPACT_ATOMS: atom_id res chain seq x y z
N MET A 1 21.00 12.05 -8.91
CA MET A 1 19.78 12.26 -8.10
C MET A 1 18.57 12.36 -8.99
N ALA A 2 17.67 11.43 -8.90
CA ALA A 2 16.56 11.37 -9.81
C ALA A 2 15.26 11.65 -9.08
N LYS A 3 14.73 12.83 -9.31
CA LYS A 3 13.31 13.10 -9.03
C LYS A 3 12.51 12.58 -10.20
N GLN A 4 11.37 11.99 -9.94
CA GLN A 4 10.57 11.43 -11.02
C GLN A 4 9.10 11.73 -10.81
N VAL A 5 8.39 11.77 -11.91
CA VAL A 5 6.94 11.87 -11.91
C VAL A 5 6.38 10.46 -11.97
N LEU A 6 5.42 10.16 -11.11
CA LEU A 6 4.82 8.83 -11.06
C LEU A 6 3.79 8.70 -12.19
N THR A 7 4.23 8.16 -13.32
CA THR A 7 3.35 7.94 -14.48
C THR A 7 3.16 6.48 -14.82
N ASN A 8 4.02 5.61 -14.29
CA ASN A 8 4.02 4.20 -14.65
C ASN A 8 4.15 3.31 -13.41
N VAL A 9 3.40 3.63 -12.38
CA VAL A 9 3.37 2.83 -11.15
C VAL A 9 2.69 1.50 -11.45
N ASN A 10 3.30 0.41 -11.05
CA ASN A 10 2.71 -0.92 -11.18
C ASN A 10 2.22 -1.40 -9.82
N VAL A 11 0.96 -1.81 -9.77
CA VAL A 11 0.34 -2.35 -8.57
C VAL A 11 -0.25 -3.71 -8.92
N THR A 12 0.17 -4.75 -8.20
CA THR A 12 -0.40 -6.08 -8.34
C THR A 12 -1.10 -6.48 -7.04
N PHE A 13 -2.14 -7.27 -7.16
CA PHE A 13 -2.99 -7.67 -6.03
C PHE A 13 -3.34 -9.14 -6.14
N GLY A 14 -3.20 -9.86 -5.03
CA GLY A 14 -3.58 -11.25 -4.95
C GLY A 14 -2.44 -12.23 -5.20
N THR A 15 -2.68 -13.49 -4.89
CA THR A 15 -1.70 -14.55 -5.06
C THR A 15 -1.34 -14.81 -6.52
N ALA A 16 -2.24 -14.45 -7.44
CA ALA A 16 -2.00 -14.56 -8.89
C ALA A 16 -1.26 -13.36 -9.44
N ASN A 17 -0.89 -12.38 -8.61
CA ASN A 17 -0.22 -11.15 -9.01
C ASN A 17 -0.99 -10.43 -10.13
N THR A 18 -2.29 -10.28 -9.94
CA THR A 18 -3.14 -9.60 -10.92
C THR A 18 -2.76 -8.12 -10.99
N ASP A 19 -2.43 -7.64 -12.19
CA ASP A 19 -2.06 -6.26 -12.41
C ASP A 19 -3.32 -5.40 -12.45
N ILE A 20 -3.44 -4.49 -11.47
CA ILE A 20 -4.58 -3.58 -11.37
C ILE A 20 -4.18 -2.14 -11.66
N SER A 21 -2.99 -1.92 -12.19
CA SER A 21 -2.42 -0.58 -12.36
C SER A 21 -3.28 0.32 -13.23
N SER A 22 -3.94 -0.23 -14.25
CA SER A 22 -4.76 0.57 -15.16
C SER A 22 -6.02 1.14 -14.50
N TYR A 23 -6.39 0.62 -13.34
CA TYR A 23 -7.56 1.10 -12.59
C TYR A 23 -7.20 1.99 -11.41
N VAL A 24 -5.90 2.12 -11.10
CA VAL A 24 -5.44 2.89 -9.94
C VAL A 24 -5.12 4.32 -10.37
N ALA A 25 -5.84 5.28 -9.80
CA ALA A 25 -5.60 6.70 -10.06
C ALA A 25 -4.54 7.26 -9.12
N SER A 26 -4.49 6.79 -7.88
CA SER A 26 -3.44 7.19 -6.94
C SER A 26 -3.17 6.07 -5.95
N VAL A 27 -1.95 6.05 -5.42
CA VAL A 27 -1.52 5.06 -4.45
C VAL A 27 -0.64 5.72 -3.40
N ALA A 28 -0.83 5.34 -2.15
CA ALA A 28 0.01 5.80 -1.06
C ALA A 28 0.29 4.64 -0.11
N LEU A 29 1.56 4.31 0.05
CA LEU A 29 2.00 3.32 1.04
C LEU A 29 2.62 4.09 2.20
N THR A 30 2.03 3.95 3.38
CA THR A 30 2.48 4.66 4.58
C THR A 30 3.14 3.67 5.52
N LEU A 31 4.39 3.93 5.85
CA LEU A 31 5.15 3.17 6.83
C LEU A 31 5.12 3.94 8.14
N SER A 32 4.69 3.28 9.20
CA SER A 32 4.51 3.93 10.49
C SER A 32 4.92 2.99 11.61
N ALA A 33 5.39 3.57 12.70
CA ALA A 33 5.73 2.82 13.91
C ALA A 33 5.32 3.61 15.13
N ALA A 34 5.00 2.91 16.20
CA ALA A 34 4.69 3.53 17.47
C ALA A 34 5.96 4.14 18.06
N GLU A 35 5.79 5.25 18.75
CA GLU A 35 6.84 5.89 19.50
C GLU A 35 6.73 5.47 20.96
N VAL A 36 7.81 5.00 21.54
CA VAL A 36 7.84 4.60 22.94
C VAL A 36 8.87 5.46 23.66
N ALA A 37 8.41 6.22 24.65
CA ALA A 37 9.30 7.05 25.45
C ALA A 37 10.11 6.19 26.40
N THR A 38 11.40 6.46 26.48
CA THR A 38 12.32 5.78 27.39
C THR A 38 12.95 6.75 28.39
N THR A 39 12.41 7.96 28.49
CA THR A 39 12.94 9.02 29.36
C THR A 39 12.91 8.57 30.81
N ALA A 40 14.01 8.80 31.52
CA ALA A 40 14.14 8.50 32.94
C ALA A 40 14.95 9.60 33.60
N PHE A 41 15.03 9.55 34.93
CA PHE A 41 15.89 10.47 35.66
C PHE A 41 17.33 10.30 35.21
N GLY A 42 18.04 11.40 35.05
CA GLY A 42 19.42 11.38 34.60
C GLY A 42 19.60 11.52 33.10
N THR A 43 18.52 11.75 32.34
CA THR A 43 18.60 11.96 30.89
C THR A 43 18.86 13.40 30.49
N ALA A 44 19.28 14.26 31.42
CA ALA A 44 19.78 15.61 31.18
C ALA A 44 18.82 16.50 30.38
N ASN A 45 17.56 16.57 30.78
CA ASN A 45 16.53 17.42 30.18
C ASN A 45 16.08 17.03 28.76
N ALA A 46 16.55 15.91 28.24
CA ALA A 46 16.16 15.45 26.91
C ALA A 46 15.20 14.28 27.00
N VAL A 47 14.22 14.25 26.11
CA VAL A 47 13.32 13.11 25.99
C VAL A 47 13.99 12.07 25.08
N THR A 48 14.06 10.82 25.55
CA THR A 48 14.59 9.72 24.76
C THR A 48 13.45 8.80 24.35
N ARG A 49 13.57 8.23 23.15
CA ARG A 49 12.51 7.41 22.56
C ARG A 49 13.12 6.25 21.80
N ILE A 50 12.34 5.17 21.71
CA ILE A 50 12.65 4.04 20.82
C ILE A 50 11.44 3.79 19.92
N GLN A 51 11.69 3.14 18.80
CA GLN A 51 10.64 2.73 17.89
C GLN A 51 9.94 1.50 18.44
N GLY A 52 8.62 1.55 18.53
CA GLY A 52 7.80 0.44 18.97
C GLY A 52 7.30 -0.40 17.82
N LEU A 53 6.09 -0.93 17.96
CA LEU A 53 5.47 -1.75 16.92
C LEU A 53 5.25 -0.94 15.64
N ARG A 54 5.46 -1.60 14.52
CA ARG A 54 5.23 -1.01 13.21
C ARG A 54 3.82 -1.34 12.74
N ASP A 55 3.16 -0.34 12.18
CA ASP A 55 1.80 -0.48 11.68
C ASP A 55 1.69 0.30 10.38
N HIS A 56 1.63 -0.42 9.28
CA HIS A 56 1.67 0.17 7.96
C HIS A 56 0.29 0.12 7.32
N SER A 57 0.06 0.98 6.34
CA SER A 57 -1.19 1.00 5.59
C SER A 57 -0.94 1.39 4.15
N VAL A 58 -1.86 0.99 3.27
CA VAL A 58 -1.86 1.38 1.87
C VAL A 58 -3.22 1.95 1.53
N THR A 59 -3.22 3.08 0.82
CA THR A 59 -4.43 3.76 0.36
C THR A 59 -4.41 3.81 -1.16
N LEU A 60 -5.51 3.40 -1.78
CA LEU A 60 -5.67 3.39 -3.22
C LEU A 60 -6.92 4.19 -3.58
N SER A 61 -6.79 5.06 -4.59
CA SER A 61 -7.92 5.67 -5.28
C SER A 61 -8.06 4.96 -6.62
N MET A 62 -9.18 4.34 -6.87
CA MET A 62 -9.35 3.44 -8.02
C MET A 62 -10.58 3.76 -8.82
N HIS A 63 -10.51 3.42 -10.12
CA HIS A 63 -11.70 3.37 -10.97
C HIS A 63 -12.35 1.99 -10.83
N GLN A 64 -13.67 1.98 -10.73
CA GLN A 64 -14.40 0.72 -10.56
C GLN A 64 -14.60 0.02 -11.90
N ASP A 65 -14.35 -1.27 -11.91
CA ASP A 65 -14.65 -2.15 -13.04
C ASP A 65 -15.29 -3.41 -12.46
N PHE A 66 -16.61 -3.50 -12.56
CA PHE A 66 -17.37 -4.56 -11.89
C PHE A 66 -16.97 -5.97 -12.31
N PRO A 67 -16.71 -6.27 -13.59
CA PRO A 67 -16.29 -7.64 -13.94
C PRO A 67 -14.88 -8.01 -13.48
N THR A 68 -14.02 -7.04 -13.17
CA THR A 68 -12.62 -7.30 -12.83
C THR A 68 -12.27 -6.89 -11.41
N ILE A 69 -12.34 -5.61 -11.12
CA ILE A 69 -11.87 -5.06 -9.83
C ILE A 69 -12.83 -5.42 -8.69
N GLU A 70 -14.12 -5.25 -8.92
CA GLU A 70 -15.11 -5.57 -7.89
C GLU A 70 -15.04 -7.04 -7.51
N LYS A 71 -14.96 -7.91 -8.51
CA LYS A 71 -14.87 -9.34 -8.25
C LYS A 71 -13.63 -9.68 -7.44
N LEU A 72 -12.50 -9.10 -7.81
CA LEU A 72 -11.24 -9.37 -7.13
C LEU A 72 -11.29 -8.93 -5.65
N PHE A 73 -11.78 -7.73 -5.40
CA PHE A 73 -11.82 -7.18 -4.04
C PHE A 73 -12.93 -7.81 -3.21
N TYR A 74 -14.07 -8.11 -3.82
CA TYR A 74 -15.16 -8.79 -3.12
C TYR A 74 -14.76 -10.18 -2.66
N ASP A 75 -14.11 -10.94 -3.54
CA ASP A 75 -13.63 -12.27 -3.19
C ASP A 75 -12.58 -12.21 -2.08
N ALA A 76 -11.69 -11.23 -2.13
CA ALA A 76 -10.70 -11.03 -1.07
C ALA A 76 -11.36 -10.69 0.27
N PHE A 77 -12.36 -9.84 0.24
CA PHE A 77 -13.12 -9.48 1.45
C PHE A 77 -13.85 -10.68 2.04
N GLN A 78 -14.48 -11.49 1.19
CA GLN A 78 -15.22 -12.67 1.65
C GLN A 78 -14.29 -13.73 2.24
N ASN A 79 -13.10 -13.89 1.69
CA ASN A 79 -12.13 -14.85 2.20
C ASN A 79 -11.57 -14.43 3.57
N GLY A 80 -11.44 -13.14 3.80
CA GLY A 80 -11.02 -12.60 5.10
C GLY A 80 -9.59 -12.91 5.51
N THR A 81 -8.75 -13.34 4.57
CA THR A 81 -7.34 -13.63 4.82
C THR A 81 -6.43 -12.59 4.17
N ALA A 82 -5.21 -12.48 4.67
CA ALA A 82 -4.25 -11.54 4.12
C ALA A 82 -3.95 -11.86 2.66
N VAL A 83 -3.80 -10.83 1.84
CA VAL A 83 -3.59 -10.93 0.40
C VAL A 83 -2.30 -10.23 0.03
N PRO A 84 -1.40 -10.86 -0.74
CA PRO A 84 -0.16 -10.20 -1.15
C PRO A 84 -0.43 -9.05 -2.12
N MET A 85 0.35 -7.99 -1.97
CA MET A 85 0.31 -6.83 -2.83
C MET A 85 1.74 -6.37 -3.11
N VAL A 86 2.00 -5.92 -4.34
CA VAL A 86 3.30 -5.41 -4.75
C VAL A 86 3.11 -4.07 -5.43
N ILE A 87 3.92 -3.10 -5.05
CA ILE A 87 3.91 -1.76 -5.65
C ILE A 87 5.30 -1.44 -6.18
N LYS A 88 5.38 -1.07 -7.45
CA LYS A 88 6.61 -0.63 -8.11
C LYS A 88 6.40 0.79 -8.61
N PRO A 89 7.17 1.78 -8.14
CA PRO A 89 7.05 3.15 -8.64
C PRO A 89 7.33 3.28 -10.13
N ASN A 90 8.14 2.40 -10.70
CA ASN A 90 8.36 2.30 -12.13
C ASN A 90 8.19 0.85 -12.58
N GLY A 91 7.02 0.54 -13.14
CA GLY A 91 6.64 -0.82 -13.47
C GLY A 91 7.41 -1.45 -14.62
N THR A 92 8.10 -0.66 -15.45
CA THR A 92 8.85 -1.18 -16.59
C THR A 92 10.32 -1.45 -16.26
N ALA A 93 10.80 -0.98 -15.10
CA ALA A 93 12.19 -1.13 -14.73
C ALA A 93 12.39 -2.34 -13.81
N THR A 94 13.58 -2.92 -13.86
CA THR A 94 13.99 -3.91 -12.87
C THR A 94 14.19 -3.21 -11.53
N ALA A 95 13.80 -3.86 -10.44
CA ALA A 95 13.94 -3.28 -9.11
C ALA A 95 15.40 -2.94 -8.83
N GLY A 96 15.63 -1.74 -8.31
CA GLY A 96 16.97 -1.24 -7.99
C GLY A 96 16.84 -0.08 -7.02
N SER A 97 17.96 0.52 -6.64
CA SER A 97 17.95 1.60 -5.65
C SER A 97 17.18 2.83 -6.11
N ALA A 98 17.12 3.08 -7.43
CA ALA A 98 16.40 4.20 -8.00
C ALA A 98 14.91 3.90 -8.21
N GLN A 99 14.55 2.64 -8.35
CA GLN A 99 13.17 2.19 -8.53
C GLN A 99 12.91 0.93 -7.71
N PRO A 100 12.70 1.09 -6.40
CA PRO A 100 12.48 -0.05 -5.52
C PRO A 100 11.13 -0.70 -5.74
N GLN A 101 11.00 -1.92 -5.27
CA GLN A 101 9.75 -2.65 -5.25
C GLN A 101 9.36 -2.92 -3.80
N TYR A 102 8.12 -2.64 -3.45
CA TYR A 102 7.60 -2.90 -2.11
C TYR A 102 6.63 -4.05 -2.15
N SER A 103 6.89 -5.08 -1.34
CA SER A 103 6.04 -6.27 -1.24
C SER A 103 5.52 -6.39 0.17
N PHE A 104 4.23 -6.66 0.31
CA PHE A 104 3.60 -6.77 1.62
C PHE A 104 2.28 -7.52 1.48
N ASN A 105 1.70 -7.90 2.61
CA ASN A 105 0.36 -8.47 2.67
C ASN A 105 -0.60 -7.43 3.23
N VAL A 106 -1.81 -7.37 2.68
CA VAL A 106 -2.86 -6.49 3.20
C VAL A 106 -4.02 -7.34 3.70
N LEU A 107 -4.69 -6.85 4.73
CA LEU A 107 -5.89 -7.50 5.23
C LEU A 107 -7.11 -6.77 4.66
N PRO A 108 -7.93 -7.44 3.84
CA PRO A 108 -9.11 -6.80 3.26
C PRO A 108 -10.20 -6.67 4.31
N VAL A 109 -10.28 -5.49 4.94
CA VAL A 109 -11.23 -5.24 6.02
C VAL A 109 -12.45 -4.44 5.58
N GLY A 110 -12.46 -3.93 4.35
CA GLY A 110 -13.60 -3.22 3.83
C GLY A 110 -13.25 -2.43 2.59
N TYR A 111 -14.26 -2.15 1.76
CA TYR A 111 -14.14 -1.28 0.61
C TYR A 111 -15.54 -0.82 0.20
N THR A 112 -15.59 0.15 -0.70
CA THR A 112 -16.85 0.74 -1.15
C THR A 112 -17.10 0.34 -2.60
N PRO A 113 -17.81 -0.76 -2.87
CA PRO A 113 -17.97 -1.26 -4.24
C PRO A 113 -18.84 -0.37 -5.12
N VAL A 114 -19.79 0.35 -4.53
CA VAL A 114 -20.67 1.24 -5.28
C VAL A 114 -20.54 2.64 -4.70
N ASN A 115 -19.99 3.55 -5.51
CA ASN A 115 -19.74 4.91 -5.07
C ASN A 115 -19.77 5.84 -6.29
N GLY A 116 -20.59 6.87 -6.22
CA GLY A 116 -20.68 7.85 -7.30
C GLY A 116 -22.07 8.45 -7.39
N ALA A 117 -22.20 9.45 -8.23
CA ALA A 117 -23.46 10.14 -8.52
C ALA A 117 -23.79 9.99 -10.00
N VAL A 118 -25.00 10.37 -10.37
CA VAL A 118 -25.42 10.32 -11.77
C VAL A 118 -24.49 11.18 -12.62
N GLY A 119 -23.93 10.58 -13.67
CA GLY A 119 -23.02 11.27 -14.57
C GLY A 119 -21.55 11.20 -14.19
N ASP A 120 -21.23 10.66 -13.01
CA ASP A 120 -19.85 10.54 -12.56
C ASP A 120 -19.27 9.19 -12.94
N LEU A 121 -17.94 9.18 -13.12
CA LEU A 121 -17.20 7.94 -13.25
C LEU A 121 -17.26 7.18 -11.93
N ALA A 122 -17.53 5.89 -11.98
CA ALA A 122 -17.53 5.06 -10.78
C ALA A 122 -16.11 4.93 -10.25
N THR A 123 -15.85 5.50 -9.09
CA THR A 123 -14.55 5.45 -8.43
C THR A 123 -14.74 5.07 -6.96
N PHE A 124 -13.67 4.59 -6.34
CA PHE A 124 -13.71 4.34 -4.91
C PHE A 124 -12.31 4.49 -4.30
N ASP A 125 -12.28 4.84 -3.04
CA ASP A 125 -11.06 4.88 -2.26
C ASP A 125 -11.06 3.70 -1.29
N VAL A 126 -9.92 3.07 -1.14
CA VAL A 126 -9.78 1.96 -0.20
C VAL A 126 -8.48 2.12 0.58
N THR A 127 -8.57 1.86 1.89
CA THR A 127 -7.42 1.83 2.77
C THR A 127 -7.36 0.47 3.43
N PHE A 128 -6.27 -0.26 3.19
CA PHE A 128 -6.05 -1.56 3.80
C PHE A 128 -4.92 -1.47 4.82
N PRO A 129 -5.09 -2.05 6.00
CA PRO A 129 -3.97 -2.25 6.90
C PRO A 129 -3.03 -3.32 6.32
N VAL A 130 -1.74 -3.10 6.51
CA VAL A 130 -0.72 -4.08 6.10
C VAL A 130 -0.57 -5.11 7.22
N ASP A 131 -0.61 -6.38 6.85
CA ASP A 131 -0.42 -7.48 7.79
C ASP A 131 1.05 -7.89 7.78
N GLY A 132 1.76 -7.49 8.82
CA GLY A 132 3.17 -7.82 8.99
C GLY A 132 4.10 -6.79 8.40
N ALA A 133 5.23 -7.25 7.88
CA ALA A 133 6.31 -6.39 7.42
C ALA A 133 6.15 -6.02 5.95
N VAL A 134 6.68 -4.85 5.60
CA VAL A 134 6.85 -4.42 4.21
C VAL A 134 8.28 -4.73 3.81
N THR A 135 8.44 -5.48 2.72
CA THR A 135 9.75 -5.85 2.20
C THR A 135 10.09 -4.94 1.02
N LYS A 136 11.22 -4.26 1.11
CA LYS A 136 11.74 -3.44 0.02
C LYS A 136 12.75 -4.25 -0.77
N THR A 137 12.53 -4.39 -2.07
CA THR A 137 13.45 -5.05 -3.00
C THR A 137 14.11 -4.00 -3.88
N GLY A 138 15.36 -4.24 -4.26
CA GLY A 138 16.08 -3.32 -5.13
C GLY A 138 16.93 -2.31 -4.37
N THR A 139 17.31 -2.64 -3.16
CA THR A 139 18.30 -1.86 -2.45
C THR A 139 19.65 -2.21 -3.02
N ASN A 140 20.20 -1.35 -3.82
CA ASN A 140 21.58 -1.55 -4.25
C ASN A 140 22.54 -1.24 -3.13
N ALA A 141 23.37 -2.15 -2.96
CA ALA A 141 24.48 -1.86 -2.10
C ALA A 141 25.49 -0.95 -2.83
#